data_8e168a8730adf3e9cb0fd16074073880
#
_entry.id   8e168a8730adf3e9cb0fd16074073880
#
_cell.length_a   1.000
_cell.length_b   1.000
_cell.length_c   1.000
_cell.angle_alpha   90.00
_cell.angle_beta   90.00
_cell.angle_gamma   90.00
#
_symmetry.space_group_name_H-M   'P 1'
#
loop_
_entity.id
_entity.type
_entity.pdbx_description
1 polymer ?
#
loop_
_entity_poly.entity_id
_entity_poly.type
_entity_poly.pdbx_seq_one_letter_code
_entity_poly.pdbx_strand_id
1 'polypeptide(L)'
;WLEKVDVSILFTMKNDETASHVDYAAASSHYLESWGDAEIKKGEYSLVQPVINKLFDTRQFQDQLLIWSNSKKSYYQYIKDNWEKNILENSFWNKVLHDGVYSKKKNNITKNKFLRSAAEKTYYLDLQDLIDKTSSNKNLYELTLYPKIGMGDGQQANNPWLQELPDPITRTT
;
A
#
# COMPACT_ATOMS: atom_id res chain seq x y z
N TRP A 1 0.88 12.71 -18.21
CA TRP A 1 0.26 11.37 -18.31
C TRP A 1 -1.24 11.45 -18.09
N LEU A 2 -1.71 12.12 -17.02
CA LEU A 2 -3.14 12.31 -16.71
C LEU A 2 -3.89 13.02 -17.84
N GLU A 3 -3.27 13.99 -18.50
CA GLU A 3 -3.83 14.72 -19.65
C GLU A 3 -4.15 13.84 -20.89
N LYS A 4 -3.72 12.58 -20.87
CA LYS A 4 -3.93 11.63 -21.98
C LYS A 4 -5.09 10.67 -21.75
N VAL A 5 -5.73 10.73 -20.60
CA VAL A 5 -6.90 9.90 -20.26
C VAL A 5 -8.16 10.74 -20.36
N ASP A 6 -9.27 10.12 -20.77
CA ASP A 6 -10.54 10.80 -20.97
C ASP A 6 -11.17 11.27 -19.66
N VAL A 7 -10.93 10.52 -18.56
CA VAL A 7 -11.44 10.84 -17.21
C VAL A 7 -10.43 10.35 -16.18
N SER A 8 -10.06 11.23 -15.26
CA SER A 8 -9.17 10.95 -14.15
C SER A 8 -9.87 11.19 -12.80
N ILE A 9 -9.81 10.20 -11.90
CA ILE A 9 -10.45 10.28 -10.60
C ILE A 9 -9.41 9.90 -9.53
N LEU A 10 -9.17 10.80 -8.58
CA LEU A 10 -8.30 10.59 -7.43
C LEU A 10 -9.14 10.35 -6.17
N PHE A 11 -8.87 9.26 -5.47
CA PHE A 11 -9.40 9.05 -4.12
C PHE A 11 -8.37 9.54 -3.10
N THR A 12 -8.70 10.60 -2.40
CA THR A 12 -7.77 11.25 -1.48
C THR A 12 -8.46 11.80 -0.23
N MET A 13 -7.71 11.91 0.83
CA MET A 13 -8.14 12.60 2.06
C MET A 13 -7.65 14.05 2.11
N LYS A 14 -6.83 14.47 1.15
CA LYS A 14 -6.21 15.79 1.10
C LYS A 14 -6.31 16.36 -0.30
N ASN A 15 -6.48 17.67 -0.38
CA ASN A 15 -6.36 18.39 -1.64
C ASN A 15 -4.88 18.75 -1.84
N ASP A 16 -4.14 17.81 -2.42
CA ASP A 16 -2.71 17.93 -2.71
C ASP A 16 -2.46 18.31 -4.18
N GLU A 17 -1.19 18.34 -4.56
CA GLU A 17 -0.76 18.68 -5.92
C GLU A 17 -1.35 17.72 -6.96
N THR A 18 -1.48 16.43 -6.63
CA THR A 18 -2.08 15.44 -7.52
C THR A 18 -3.56 15.73 -7.76
N ALA A 19 -4.27 16.15 -6.70
CA ALA A 19 -5.67 16.52 -6.79
C ALA A 19 -5.93 17.68 -7.75
N SER A 20 -4.96 18.60 -7.91
CA SER A 20 -5.06 19.72 -8.85
C SER A 20 -4.91 19.33 -10.34
N HIS A 21 -4.45 18.12 -10.61
CA HIS A 21 -4.21 17.61 -11.98
C HIS A 21 -5.23 16.56 -12.45
N VAL A 22 -6.25 16.28 -11.66
CA VAL A 22 -7.30 15.30 -11.99
C VAL A 22 -8.64 15.99 -12.24
N ASP A 23 -9.52 15.34 -12.99
CA ASP A 23 -10.86 15.86 -13.28
C ASP A 23 -11.76 15.81 -12.04
N TYR A 24 -11.60 14.78 -11.20
CA TYR A 24 -12.40 14.58 -10.00
C TYR A 24 -11.53 14.15 -8.82
N ALA A 25 -11.60 14.88 -7.72
CA ALA A 25 -11.05 14.49 -6.43
C ALA A 25 -12.19 13.99 -5.53
N ALA A 26 -12.21 12.70 -5.25
CA ALA A 26 -13.22 12.04 -4.43
C ALA A 26 -12.72 11.88 -2.99
N ALA A 27 -13.50 12.37 -2.01
CA ALA A 27 -13.15 12.27 -0.60
C ALA A 27 -13.16 10.81 -0.11
N SER A 28 -11.98 10.30 0.23
CA SER A 28 -11.77 8.95 0.73
C SER A 28 -11.95 8.87 2.25
N SER A 29 -12.52 7.77 2.72
CA SER A 29 -12.60 7.48 4.16
C SER A 29 -11.24 7.15 4.73
N HIS A 30 -11.00 7.55 5.98
CA HIS A 30 -9.81 7.18 6.73
C HIS A 30 -9.80 5.68 7.05
N TYR A 31 -8.62 5.06 7.22
CA TYR A 31 -8.54 3.63 7.53
C TYR A 31 -9.23 3.26 8.86
N LEU A 32 -9.30 4.19 9.82
CA LEU A 32 -10.05 4.01 11.08
C LEU A 32 -11.57 3.96 10.89
N GLU A 33 -12.08 4.42 9.74
CA GLU A 33 -13.49 4.45 9.36
C GLU A 33 -13.87 3.34 8.37
N SER A 34 -12.89 2.51 7.97
CA SER A 34 -12.99 1.64 6.82
C SER A 34 -12.78 0.17 7.17
N TRP A 35 -13.46 -0.71 6.44
CA TRP A 35 -13.19 -2.13 6.44
C TRP A 35 -12.04 -2.46 5.48
N GLY A 36 -11.26 -3.48 5.83
CA GLY A 36 -10.22 -3.99 4.97
C GLY A 36 -9.76 -5.36 5.41
N ASP A 37 -8.97 -6.00 4.55
CA ASP A 37 -8.27 -7.23 4.85
C ASP A 37 -6.93 -7.27 4.12
N ALA A 38 -6.02 -8.08 4.62
CA ALA A 38 -4.73 -8.30 3.99
C ALA A 38 -4.23 -9.72 4.22
N GLU A 39 -3.69 -10.33 3.19
CA GLU A 39 -2.85 -11.53 3.29
C GLU A 39 -1.39 -11.10 3.38
N ILE A 40 -0.90 -10.83 4.60
CA ILE A 40 0.46 -10.30 4.83
C ILE A 40 1.51 -11.33 4.44
N LYS A 41 1.20 -12.60 4.65
CA LYS A 41 2.02 -13.75 4.27
C LYS A 41 1.08 -14.86 3.81
N LYS A 42 1.49 -15.68 2.86
CA LYS A 42 0.65 -16.74 2.31
C LYS A 42 0.02 -17.60 3.41
N GLY A 43 -1.31 -17.56 3.49
CA GLY A 43 -2.12 -18.23 4.50
C GLY A 43 -2.26 -17.48 5.83
N GLU A 44 -1.71 -16.28 5.98
CA GLU A 44 -1.80 -15.44 7.15
C GLU A 44 -2.64 -14.21 6.81
N TYR A 45 -3.86 -14.15 7.29
CA TYR A 45 -4.82 -13.10 7.00
C TYR A 45 -5.06 -12.22 8.20
N SER A 46 -5.17 -10.93 7.98
CA SER A 46 -5.59 -9.96 9.01
C SER A 46 -6.80 -9.16 8.52
N LEU A 47 -7.67 -8.79 9.45
CA LEU A 47 -8.87 -8.02 9.21
C LEU A 47 -8.69 -6.62 9.79
N VAL A 48 -8.98 -5.61 9.00
CA VAL A 48 -9.06 -4.21 9.43
C VAL A 48 -10.52 -3.88 9.67
N GLN A 49 -10.84 -3.42 10.87
CA GLN A 49 -12.19 -3.07 11.28
C GLN A 49 -12.27 -1.57 11.56
N PRO A 50 -13.35 -0.88 11.17
CA PRO A 50 -13.53 0.51 11.55
C PRO A 50 -13.67 0.64 13.06
N VAL A 51 -12.93 1.55 13.68
CA VAL A 51 -12.99 1.85 15.11
C VAL A 51 -13.76 3.13 15.42
N ILE A 52 -14.02 3.93 14.40
CA ILE A 52 -14.84 5.15 14.49
C ILE A 52 -15.85 5.18 13.34
N ASN A 53 -16.93 5.91 13.55
CA ASN A 53 -17.87 6.24 12.48
C ASN A 53 -17.24 7.27 11.54
N LYS A 54 -17.73 7.33 10.30
CA LYS A 54 -17.34 8.37 9.35
C LYS A 54 -17.57 9.77 9.93
N LEU A 55 -16.56 10.60 9.91
CA LEU A 55 -16.61 11.96 10.39
C LEU A 55 -17.20 12.94 9.35
N PHE A 56 -17.01 12.59 8.06
CA PHE A 56 -17.42 13.41 6.93
C PHE A 56 -18.16 12.55 5.89
N ASP A 57 -18.75 13.18 4.90
CA ASP A 57 -19.35 12.49 3.75
C ASP A 57 -18.25 11.95 2.82
N THR A 58 -17.57 10.93 3.31
CA THR A 58 -16.50 10.23 2.61
C THR A 58 -16.94 8.84 2.20
N ARG A 59 -16.28 8.28 1.19
CA ARG A 59 -16.56 6.93 0.72
C ARG A 59 -15.27 6.14 0.53
N GLN A 60 -15.27 4.92 1.05
CA GLN A 60 -14.18 3.99 0.85
C GLN A 60 -14.07 3.60 -0.64
N PHE A 61 -12.86 3.53 -1.17
CA PHE A 61 -12.61 3.23 -2.59
C PHE A 61 -13.29 1.92 -3.04
N GLN A 62 -13.20 0.87 -2.21
CA GLN A 62 -13.76 -0.43 -2.51
C GLN A 62 -15.30 -0.40 -2.59
N ASP A 63 -15.97 0.39 -1.74
CA ASP A 63 -17.41 0.60 -1.84
C ASP A 63 -17.76 1.29 -3.17
N GLN A 64 -16.93 2.24 -3.62
CA GLN A 64 -17.14 2.91 -4.89
C GLN A 64 -16.98 1.95 -6.08
N LEU A 65 -15.99 1.06 -6.04
CA LEU A 65 -15.84 0.01 -7.05
C LEU A 65 -17.03 -0.93 -7.12
N LEU A 66 -17.59 -1.30 -5.96
CA LEU A 66 -18.81 -2.13 -5.91
C LEU A 66 -20.01 -1.41 -6.53
N ILE A 67 -20.16 -0.11 -6.29
CA ILE A 67 -21.21 0.70 -6.91
C ILE A 67 -21.02 0.76 -8.43
N TRP A 68 -19.82 1.02 -8.91
CA TRP A 68 -19.54 1.06 -10.35
C TRP A 68 -19.72 -0.30 -11.04
N SER A 69 -19.51 -1.39 -10.32
CA SER A 69 -19.81 -2.74 -10.81
C SER A 69 -21.29 -3.12 -10.69
N ASN A 70 -22.17 -2.17 -10.33
CA ASN A 70 -23.60 -2.37 -10.10
C ASN A 70 -23.91 -3.40 -8.99
N SER A 71 -23.02 -3.58 -8.02
CA SER A 71 -23.23 -4.42 -6.87
C SER A 71 -24.07 -3.68 -5.82
N LYS A 72 -25.03 -4.39 -5.22
CA LYS A 72 -25.84 -3.87 -4.09
C LYS A 72 -25.22 -4.16 -2.73
N LYS A 73 -24.06 -4.84 -2.69
CA LYS A 73 -23.38 -5.20 -1.45
C LYS A 73 -22.52 -4.05 -0.96
N SER A 74 -22.46 -3.85 0.38
CA SER A 74 -21.41 -3.05 0.99
C SER A 74 -20.08 -3.81 0.95
N TYR A 75 -18.97 -3.10 1.12
CA TYR A 75 -17.65 -3.74 1.15
C TYR A 75 -17.52 -4.69 2.36
N TYR A 76 -18.12 -4.35 3.51
CA TYR A 76 -18.20 -5.28 4.65
C TYR A 76 -18.83 -6.62 4.25
N GLN A 77 -19.98 -6.57 3.57
CA GLN A 77 -20.67 -7.79 3.13
C GLN A 77 -19.83 -8.57 2.11
N TYR A 78 -19.14 -7.85 1.23
CA TYR A 78 -18.23 -8.45 0.26
C TYR A 78 -17.07 -9.18 0.94
N ILE A 79 -16.39 -8.55 1.91
CA ILE A 79 -15.30 -9.17 2.68
C ILE A 79 -15.82 -10.41 3.41
N LYS A 80 -16.92 -10.27 4.13
CA LYS A 80 -17.54 -11.39 4.87
C LYS A 80 -17.81 -12.59 3.97
N ASP A 81 -18.51 -12.37 2.86
CA ASP A 81 -18.83 -13.43 1.91
C ASP A 81 -17.56 -14.08 1.32
N ASN A 82 -16.54 -13.27 1.00
CA ASN A 82 -15.27 -13.76 0.49
C ASN A 82 -14.51 -14.60 1.52
N TRP A 83 -14.49 -14.16 2.76
CA TRP A 83 -13.83 -14.90 3.83
C TRP A 83 -14.54 -16.22 4.12
N GLU A 84 -15.86 -16.21 4.25
CA GLU A 84 -16.65 -17.43 4.49
C GLU A 84 -16.53 -18.44 3.35
N LYS A 85 -16.44 -17.97 2.10
CA LYS A 85 -16.39 -18.85 0.92
C LYS A 85 -14.98 -19.35 0.59
N ASN A 86 -13.96 -18.49 0.70
CA ASN A 86 -12.65 -18.74 0.08
C ASN A 86 -11.51 -18.86 1.10
N ILE A 87 -11.66 -18.30 2.30
CA ILE A 87 -10.58 -18.18 3.28
C ILE A 87 -10.80 -19.11 4.47
N LEU A 88 -11.99 -19.06 5.08
CA LEU A 88 -12.30 -19.84 6.28
C LEU A 88 -12.55 -21.31 5.94
N GLU A 89 -11.73 -22.21 6.50
CA GLU A 89 -11.88 -23.65 6.31
C GLU A 89 -12.63 -24.30 7.48
N ASN A 90 -12.23 -23.98 8.72
CA ASN A 90 -12.78 -24.57 9.94
C ASN A 90 -13.00 -23.51 11.02
N SER A 91 -13.38 -22.30 10.63
CA SER A 91 -13.62 -21.19 11.55
C SER A 91 -14.88 -20.44 11.15
N PHE A 92 -15.39 -19.62 12.06
CA PHE A 92 -16.58 -18.83 11.87
C PHE A 92 -16.23 -17.35 11.78
N TRP A 93 -16.97 -16.60 10.98
CA TRP A 93 -16.78 -15.16 10.81
C TRP A 93 -16.68 -14.40 12.14
N ASN A 94 -17.58 -14.66 13.08
CA ASN A 94 -17.60 -13.98 14.38
C ASN A 94 -16.33 -14.22 15.19
N LYS A 95 -15.70 -15.39 15.08
CA LYS A 95 -14.42 -15.66 15.73
C LYS A 95 -13.31 -14.84 15.12
N VAL A 96 -13.24 -14.79 13.82
CA VAL A 96 -12.22 -13.98 13.12
C VAL A 96 -12.42 -12.49 13.37
N LEU A 97 -13.67 -12.05 13.44
CA LEU A 97 -14.00 -10.67 13.78
C LEU A 97 -13.49 -10.30 15.18
N HIS A 98 -13.59 -11.22 16.14
CA HIS A 98 -13.07 -11.05 17.49
C HIS A 98 -11.53 -11.08 17.54
N ASP A 99 -10.93 -12.05 16.85
CA ASP A 99 -9.48 -12.30 16.91
C ASP A 99 -8.69 -11.32 16.01
N GLY A 100 -9.32 -10.75 14.98
CA GLY A 100 -8.72 -9.85 13.99
C GLY A 100 -7.76 -10.52 13.01
N VAL A 101 -7.41 -11.79 13.24
CA VAL A 101 -6.44 -12.55 12.44
C VAL A 101 -6.91 -13.98 12.21
N TYR A 102 -6.47 -14.56 11.09
CA TYR A 102 -6.73 -15.96 10.76
C TYR A 102 -5.53 -16.57 10.03
N SER A 103 -5.08 -17.73 10.50
CA SER A 103 -4.00 -18.49 9.85
C SER A 103 -4.56 -19.80 9.29
N LYS A 104 -4.44 -20.00 7.99
CA LYS A 104 -4.68 -21.31 7.37
C LYS A 104 -3.61 -22.30 7.85
N LYS A 105 -4.03 -23.48 8.25
CA LYS A 105 -3.07 -24.56 8.57
C LYS A 105 -2.18 -24.80 7.34
N LYS A 106 -0.88 -24.65 7.51
CA LYS A 106 0.10 -24.96 6.46
C LYS A 106 -0.01 -26.44 6.08
N ASN A 107 -0.62 -26.73 4.96
CA ASN A 107 -0.24 -27.96 4.25
C ASN A 107 1.23 -27.82 3.90
N ASN A 108 2.05 -28.82 4.25
CA ASN A 108 3.50 -28.85 4.09
C ASN A 108 3.94 -28.09 2.83
N ILE A 109 4.54 -26.92 3.05
CA ILE A 109 5.12 -26.16 1.96
C ILE A 109 6.22 -27.05 1.40
N THR A 110 5.96 -27.71 0.29
CA THR A 110 7.03 -28.25 -0.54
C THR A 110 8.02 -27.11 -0.71
N LYS A 111 9.23 -27.28 -0.18
CA LYS A 111 10.33 -26.34 -0.37
C LYS A 111 10.52 -26.23 -1.87
N ASN A 112 9.84 -25.30 -2.52
CA ASN A 112 10.17 -24.91 -3.86
C ASN A 112 11.64 -24.49 -3.78
N LYS A 113 12.53 -25.34 -4.31
CA LYS A 113 13.88 -24.91 -4.61
C LYS A 113 13.72 -23.67 -5.49
N PHE A 114 14.03 -22.51 -4.94
CA PHE A 114 14.21 -21.32 -5.74
C PHE A 114 15.24 -21.69 -6.81
N LEU A 115 14.76 -22.00 -7.99
CA LEU A 115 15.62 -22.04 -9.16
C LEU A 115 16.09 -20.61 -9.35
N ARG A 116 17.33 -20.31 -8.93
CA ARG A 116 18.00 -19.08 -9.31
C ARG A 116 17.92 -18.99 -10.82
N SER A 117 17.04 -18.15 -11.30
CA SER A 117 16.80 -18.01 -12.72
C SER A 117 18.02 -17.35 -13.38
N ALA A 118 18.22 -17.59 -14.67
CA ALA A 118 19.25 -16.89 -15.45
C ALA A 118 19.15 -15.36 -15.33
N ALA A 119 17.96 -14.83 -15.03
CA ALA A 119 17.70 -13.40 -14.79
C ALA A 119 18.46 -12.83 -13.58
N GLU A 120 18.65 -13.59 -12.49
CA GLU A 120 19.49 -13.13 -11.36
C GLU A 120 20.94 -12.92 -11.80
N LYS A 121 21.47 -13.80 -12.64
CA LYS A 121 22.85 -13.72 -13.12
C LYS A 121 23.06 -12.48 -14.00
N THR A 122 22.09 -12.15 -14.83
CA THR A 122 22.12 -10.94 -15.67
C THR A 122 22.08 -9.68 -14.82
N TYR A 123 21.22 -9.62 -13.78
CA TYR A 123 21.11 -8.50 -12.87
C TYR A 123 22.44 -8.19 -12.15
N TYR A 124 23.17 -9.20 -11.67
CA TYR A 124 24.47 -9.01 -11.03
C TYR A 124 25.55 -8.52 -12.01
N LEU A 125 25.52 -8.97 -13.26
CA LEU A 125 26.43 -8.50 -14.29
C LEU A 125 26.19 -7.05 -14.65
N ASP A 126 24.92 -6.64 -14.77
CA ASP A 126 24.53 -5.26 -15.03
C ASP A 126 24.93 -4.32 -13.87
N LEU A 127 24.85 -4.79 -12.62
CA LEU A 127 25.32 -4.06 -11.45
C LEU A 127 26.86 -3.91 -11.44
N GLN A 128 27.59 -4.95 -11.79
CA GLN A 128 29.04 -4.91 -11.88
C GLN A 128 29.50 -3.89 -12.93
N ASP A 129 28.88 -3.90 -14.11
CA ASP A 129 29.13 -2.94 -15.19
C ASP A 129 28.82 -1.51 -14.79
N LEU A 130 27.78 -1.28 -13.99
CA LEU A 130 27.44 0.03 -13.43
C LEU A 130 28.50 0.51 -12.43
N ILE A 131 28.94 -0.38 -11.54
CA ILE A 131 29.99 -0.10 -10.56
C ILE A 131 31.30 0.25 -11.26
N ASP A 132 31.68 -0.52 -12.26
CA ASP A 132 32.94 -0.31 -13.01
C ASP A 132 32.91 1.00 -13.80
N LYS A 133 31.78 1.36 -14.40
CA LYS A 133 31.59 2.64 -15.08
C LYS A 133 31.64 3.83 -14.12
N THR A 134 31.11 3.68 -12.91
CA THR A 134 31.10 4.73 -11.89
C THR A 134 32.48 4.90 -11.25
N SER A 135 33.19 3.80 -11.00
CA SER A 135 34.53 3.85 -10.37
C SER A 135 35.65 4.38 -11.28
N SER A 136 35.43 4.39 -12.61
CA SER A 136 36.44 4.90 -13.56
C SER A 136 36.53 6.44 -13.62
N ASN A 137 35.53 7.17 -13.09
CA ASN A 137 35.45 8.62 -13.18
C ASN A 137 35.84 9.27 -11.85
N LYS A 138 37.17 9.50 -11.64
CA LYS A 138 37.72 10.05 -10.40
C LYS A 138 37.30 11.49 -10.05
N ASN A 139 36.54 12.18 -10.92
CA ASN A 139 36.14 13.58 -10.75
C ASN A 139 34.62 13.76 -10.58
N LEU A 140 33.87 12.71 -10.30
CA LEU A 140 32.41 12.78 -10.09
C LEU A 140 32.12 12.65 -8.58
N TYR A 141 31.14 13.43 -8.13
CA TYR A 141 30.56 13.25 -6.80
C TYR A 141 29.55 12.11 -6.84
N GLU A 142 29.57 11.28 -5.82
CA GLU A 142 28.54 10.26 -5.62
C GLU A 142 27.33 10.91 -4.97
N LEU A 143 26.16 10.80 -5.63
CA LEU A 143 24.88 11.29 -5.10
C LEU A 143 24.07 10.13 -4.57
N THR A 144 23.85 10.09 -3.26
CA THR A 144 22.96 9.15 -2.62
C THR A 144 21.66 9.85 -2.25
N LEU A 145 20.54 9.33 -2.77
CA LEU A 145 19.20 9.81 -2.45
C LEU A 145 18.53 8.85 -1.45
N TYR A 146 18.05 9.40 -0.34
CA TYR A 146 17.31 8.63 0.64
C TYR A 146 16.16 9.48 1.22
N PRO A 147 15.02 8.86 1.61
CA PRO A 147 13.93 9.60 2.24
C PRO A 147 14.36 10.04 3.65
N LYS A 148 14.08 11.29 4.01
CA LYS A 148 14.25 11.79 5.39
C LYS A 148 13.30 11.03 6.31
N ILE A 149 13.76 10.56 7.47
CA ILE A 149 12.96 9.73 8.40
C ILE A 149 11.66 10.44 8.80
N GLY A 150 11.69 11.75 9.06
CA GLY A 150 10.51 12.53 9.43
C GLY A 150 9.50 12.72 8.29
N MET A 151 9.94 12.58 7.03
CA MET A 151 9.09 12.81 5.85
C MET A 151 8.62 11.50 5.19
N GLY A 152 9.32 10.40 5.43
CA GLY A 152 8.99 9.09 4.88
C GLY A 152 8.85 9.11 3.36
N ASP A 153 7.70 8.71 2.88
CA ASP A 153 7.34 8.68 1.45
C ASP A 153 6.85 10.03 0.88
N GLY A 154 6.86 11.09 1.69
CA GLY A 154 6.43 12.42 1.30
C GLY A 154 4.95 12.73 1.48
N GLN A 155 4.13 11.79 1.98
CA GLN A 155 2.71 12.06 2.25
C GLN A 155 2.48 13.23 3.21
N GLN A 156 3.47 13.55 4.05
CA GLN A 156 3.46 14.66 4.99
C GLN A 156 4.35 15.83 4.54
N ALA A 157 4.70 15.90 3.24
CA ALA A 157 5.61 16.93 2.72
C ALA A 157 5.13 18.37 2.98
N ASN A 158 3.83 18.59 2.97
CA ASN A 158 3.22 19.90 3.23
C ASN A 158 3.07 20.24 4.73
N ASN A 159 3.60 19.42 5.63
CA ASN A 159 3.57 19.68 7.05
C ASN A 159 4.82 20.50 7.46
N PRO A 160 4.69 21.82 7.78
CA PRO A 160 5.82 22.69 8.08
C PRO A 160 6.59 22.25 9.32
N TRP A 161 5.91 21.67 10.31
CA TRP A 161 6.55 21.17 11.53
C TRP A 161 7.51 20.01 11.25
N LEU A 162 7.13 19.13 10.32
CA LEU A 162 7.99 18.01 9.92
C LEU A 162 9.17 18.48 9.05
N GLN A 163 8.98 19.55 8.28
CA GLN A 163 10.07 20.15 7.49
C GLN A 163 11.15 20.74 8.38
N GLU A 164 10.76 21.36 9.50
CA GLU A 164 11.67 21.98 10.45
C GLU A 164 12.32 20.99 11.43
N LEU A 165 11.77 19.77 11.57
CA LEU A 165 12.36 18.75 12.44
C LEU A 165 13.73 18.32 11.92
N PRO A 166 14.77 18.38 12.75
CA PRO A 166 16.10 17.91 12.36
C PRO A 166 16.09 16.40 12.16
N ASP A 167 16.91 15.93 11.23
CA ASP A 167 17.16 14.50 11.06
C ASP A 167 17.73 13.90 12.35
N PRO A 168 17.20 12.78 12.88
CA PRO A 168 17.61 12.24 14.17
C PRO A 168 19.06 11.73 14.19
N ILE A 169 19.65 11.46 13.04
CA ILE A 169 21.03 10.96 12.90
C ILE A 169 21.98 12.11 12.60
N THR A 170 21.74 12.85 11.52
CA THR A 170 22.62 13.91 11.05
C THR A 170 22.40 15.25 11.75
N ARG A 171 21.23 15.44 12.37
CA ARG A 171 20.77 16.69 13.00
C ARG A 171 20.72 17.89 12.05
N THR A 172 20.67 17.65 10.75
CA THR A 172 20.42 18.67 9.72
C THR A 172 18.94 18.85 9.46
N THR A 173 18.51 20.05 9.18
CA THR A 173 17.13 20.40 8.77
C THR A 173 17.03 20.46 7.27
#